data_3d15f4bc819b67aa88133a41809d2b90
#
_entry.id   3d15f4bc819b67aa88133a41809d2b90
#
_cell.length_a   1.000
_cell.length_b   1.000
_cell.length_c   1.000
_cell.angle_alpha   90.00
_cell.angle_beta   90.00
_cell.angle_gamma   90.00
#
_symmetry.space_group_name_H-M   'P 1'
#
loop_
_entity.id
_entity.type
_entity.pdbx_description
1 polymer ?
#
loop_
_entity_poly.entity_id
_entity_poly.type
_entity_poly.pdbx_seq_one_letter_code
_entity_poly.pdbx_strand_id
1 'polypeptide(L)'
;ILIDEVHHAAKSDIKLRQVVHRWNAKGSITTVLGFSGTPYLTSAEKIELTTDDTLKISEITNTVYYYPLTKAIESFLKKPTVKIADNLSHLQIVKQGVEDFNNTYGTLIYENETIAKVAIYCSNIEMLEDEIYPYLQSELKINPDEILKFHGGNKTYSLPVENELEFKSLDTKLSKKKYILLVGIGKEGWDCKSLTSVILPQKSPSASKNTIIQTACRCLRQVTKGNIETALIWLNRENAKILNKQLEKEQNTSIEELNNINKNKEVDLVHRFSRMEYLQLPKIDFYQLKVKYQTIEEEEDANTKVKLNQILDNLKKY
;
A
#
# COMPACT_ATOMS: atom_id res chain seq x y z
N ILE A 1 2.82 7.05 -21.80
CA ILE A 1 3.29 5.91 -20.99
C ILE A 1 2.51 5.88 -19.69
N LEU A 2 2.05 4.70 -19.30
CA LEU A 2 1.44 4.45 -17.99
C LEU A 2 2.44 3.66 -17.14
N ILE A 3 2.70 4.12 -15.91
CA ILE A 3 3.64 3.49 -14.97
C ILE A 3 2.87 3.18 -13.70
N ASP A 4 2.75 1.88 -13.38
CA ASP A 4 2.22 1.44 -12.09
C ASP A 4 3.33 1.44 -11.04
N GLU A 5 2.96 1.62 -9.76
CA GLU A 5 3.88 1.70 -8.62
C GLU A 5 5.02 2.70 -8.85
N VAL A 6 4.67 3.88 -9.39
CA VAL A 6 5.65 4.90 -9.81
C VAL A 6 6.58 5.37 -8.69
N HIS A 7 6.21 5.18 -7.43
CA HIS A 7 7.06 5.51 -6.29
C HIS A 7 8.38 4.73 -6.27
N HIS A 8 8.44 3.55 -6.92
CA HIS A 8 9.70 2.82 -7.11
C HIS A 8 10.62 3.48 -8.14
N ALA A 9 10.08 4.30 -9.03
CA ALA A 9 10.84 5.02 -10.06
C ALA A 9 11.25 6.43 -9.63
N ALA A 10 11.00 6.81 -8.38
CA ALA A 10 11.25 8.17 -7.91
C ALA A 10 12.73 8.54 -7.82
N LYS A 11 13.63 7.55 -7.63
CA LYS A 11 15.08 7.79 -7.57
C LYS A 11 15.69 7.86 -8.97
N SER A 12 16.67 8.75 -9.13
CA SER A 12 17.35 9.01 -10.42
C SER A 12 18.12 7.82 -10.99
N ASP A 13 18.62 6.93 -10.13
CA ASP A 13 19.45 5.77 -10.48
C ASP A 13 18.62 4.54 -10.88
N ILE A 14 17.30 4.58 -10.76
CA ILE A 14 16.45 3.45 -11.09
C ILE A 14 16.32 3.28 -12.60
N LYS A 15 16.56 2.05 -13.09
CA LYS A 15 16.52 1.70 -14.51
C LYS A 15 15.25 2.15 -15.24
N LEU A 16 14.09 2.05 -14.59
CA LEU A 16 12.80 2.50 -15.16
C LEU A 16 12.83 3.98 -15.51
N ARG A 17 13.30 4.83 -14.57
CA ARG A 17 13.42 6.27 -14.79
C ARG A 17 14.40 6.57 -15.92
N GLN A 18 15.54 5.89 -15.95
CA GLN A 18 16.53 6.02 -17.03
C GLN A 18 15.96 5.65 -18.40
N VAL A 19 15.18 4.55 -18.49
CA VAL A 19 14.51 4.14 -19.73
C VAL A 19 13.52 5.21 -20.20
N VAL A 20 12.67 5.71 -19.29
CA VAL A 20 11.70 6.78 -19.61
C VAL A 20 12.40 8.03 -20.09
N HIS A 21 13.50 8.42 -19.44
CA HIS A 21 14.31 9.58 -19.89
C HIS A 21 14.92 9.38 -21.27
N ARG A 22 15.49 8.20 -21.56
CA ARG A 22 16.04 7.87 -22.88
C ARG A 22 14.97 7.92 -23.99
N TRP A 23 13.76 7.45 -23.69
CA TRP A 23 12.65 7.51 -24.64
C TRP A 23 12.19 8.96 -24.84
N ASN A 24 12.10 9.74 -23.76
CA ASN A 24 11.71 11.14 -23.82
C ASN A 24 12.71 11.98 -24.63
N ALA A 25 14.02 11.70 -24.52
CA ALA A 25 15.05 12.39 -25.28
C ALA A 25 14.88 12.28 -26.81
N LYS A 26 14.16 11.26 -27.30
CA LYS A 26 13.82 11.11 -28.73
C LYS A 26 12.58 11.89 -29.14
N GLY A 27 11.93 12.63 -28.23
CA GLY A 27 10.73 13.42 -28.52
C GLY A 27 9.47 12.62 -28.85
N SER A 28 9.52 11.28 -28.64
CA SER A 28 8.40 10.39 -29.02
C SER A 28 7.34 10.24 -27.93
N ILE A 29 7.59 10.77 -26.71
CA ILE A 29 6.69 10.64 -25.56
C ILE A 29 5.98 11.96 -25.33
N THR A 30 4.68 11.97 -25.46
CA THR A 30 3.84 13.14 -25.19
C THR A 30 3.47 13.26 -23.72
N THR A 31 3.25 12.12 -23.04
CA THR A 31 2.76 12.13 -21.65
C THR A 31 3.21 10.86 -20.92
N VAL A 32 3.58 11.03 -19.65
CA VAL A 32 3.87 9.95 -18.71
C VAL A 32 2.92 10.12 -17.53
N LEU A 33 2.10 9.10 -17.24
CA LEU A 33 1.21 9.04 -16.09
C LEU A 33 1.70 7.95 -15.14
N GLY A 34 1.96 8.33 -13.91
CA GLY A 34 2.34 7.42 -12.85
C GLY A 34 1.18 7.17 -11.89
N PHE A 35 1.00 5.92 -11.50
CA PHE A 35 0.03 5.49 -10.50
C PHE A 35 0.76 4.95 -9.28
N SER A 36 0.24 5.20 -8.10
CA SER A 36 0.76 4.63 -6.86
C SER A 36 -0.31 4.64 -5.78
N GLY A 37 -0.43 3.53 -5.07
CA GLY A 37 -1.26 3.45 -3.85
C GLY A 37 -0.55 4.07 -2.63
N THR A 38 0.77 4.24 -2.71
CA THR A 38 1.62 4.78 -1.63
C THR A 38 2.65 5.74 -2.21
N PRO A 39 2.29 7.02 -2.44
CA PRO A 39 3.15 7.98 -3.12
C PRO A 39 4.34 8.48 -2.28
N TYR A 40 4.74 7.73 -1.26
CA TYR A 40 5.80 8.10 -0.32
C TYR A 40 7.11 7.41 -0.69
N LEU A 41 8.19 8.16 -0.64
CA LEU A 41 9.52 7.62 -0.85
C LEU A 41 9.97 6.85 0.40
N THR A 42 10.57 5.69 0.20
CA THR A 42 11.14 4.88 1.28
C THR A 42 12.30 5.58 1.98
N SER A 43 12.99 6.48 1.26
CA SER A 43 14.02 7.37 1.80
C SER A 43 13.90 8.74 1.12
N ALA A 44 14.20 9.81 1.89
CA ALA A 44 14.24 11.14 1.32
C ALA A 44 15.29 11.22 0.19
N GLU A 45 14.87 11.71 -0.97
CA GLU A 45 15.79 12.06 -2.05
C GLU A 45 16.46 13.39 -1.72
N LYS A 46 17.77 13.45 -1.86
CA LYS A 46 18.53 14.68 -1.69
C LYS A 46 18.76 15.28 -3.09
N ILE A 47 18.31 16.50 -3.28
CA ILE A 47 18.61 17.28 -4.47
C ILE A 47 19.57 18.38 -4.05
N GLU A 48 20.79 18.30 -4.54
CA GLU A 48 21.78 19.35 -4.31
C GLU A 48 21.43 20.54 -5.22
N LEU A 49 21.05 21.67 -4.63
CA LEU A 49 20.73 22.90 -5.34
C LEU A 49 21.97 23.77 -5.51
N THR A 50 22.83 23.77 -4.49
CA THR A 50 24.14 24.44 -4.45
C THR A 50 25.08 23.60 -3.61
N THR A 51 26.36 24.01 -3.50
CA THR A 51 27.34 23.35 -2.62
C THR A 51 26.91 23.30 -1.15
N ASP A 52 26.09 24.24 -0.71
CA ASP A 52 25.67 24.39 0.69
C ASP A 52 24.17 24.09 0.92
N ASP A 53 23.35 24.12 -0.14
CA ASP A 53 21.90 23.91 -0.04
C ASP A 53 21.48 22.56 -0.61
N THR A 54 20.85 21.74 0.24
CA THR A 54 20.30 20.44 -0.13
C THR A 54 18.81 20.40 0.17
N LEU A 55 17.98 20.16 -0.84
CA LEU A 55 16.56 19.88 -0.69
C LEU A 55 16.33 18.40 -0.45
N LYS A 56 15.59 18.06 0.61
CA LYS A 56 15.15 16.69 0.89
C LYS A 56 13.70 16.51 0.45
N ILE A 57 13.49 15.65 -0.53
CA ILE A 57 12.16 15.27 -0.98
C ILE A 57 11.83 13.88 -0.44
N SER A 58 10.80 13.78 0.38
CA SER A 58 10.31 12.52 0.97
C SER A 58 9.00 12.04 0.36
N GLU A 59 8.37 12.83 -0.47
CA GLU A 59 7.05 12.57 -1.05
C GLU A 59 7.05 12.94 -2.54
N ILE A 60 6.15 12.31 -3.31
CA ILE A 60 5.90 12.71 -4.69
C ILE A 60 5.06 13.99 -4.66
N THR A 61 5.65 15.11 -5.03
CA THR A 61 5.05 16.44 -4.86
C THR A 61 4.03 16.81 -5.93
N ASN A 62 4.07 16.19 -7.11
CA ASN A 62 3.20 16.51 -8.24
C ASN A 62 2.06 15.50 -8.39
N THR A 63 1.19 15.39 -7.38
CA THR A 63 -0.01 14.57 -7.45
C THR A 63 -1.12 15.34 -8.16
N VAL A 64 -1.50 14.89 -9.36
CA VAL A 64 -2.56 15.50 -10.17
C VAL A 64 -3.95 15.08 -9.70
N TYR A 65 -4.07 13.84 -9.24
CA TYR A 65 -5.33 13.28 -8.77
C TYR A 65 -5.12 12.33 -7.60
N TYR A 66 -5.93 12.51 -6.57
CA TYR A 66 -5.95 11.68 -5.37
C TYR A 66 -7.34 11.09 -5.14
N TYR A 67 -7.44 9.76 -5.00
CA TYR A 67 -8.67 9.06 -4.67
C TYR A 67 -8.61 8.56 -3.24
N PRO A 68 -9.40 9.13 -2.30
CA PRO A 68 -9.37 8.76 -0.89
C PRO A 68 -9.73 7.30 -0.65
N LEU A 69 -9.03 6.64 0.29
CA LEU A 69 -9.30 5.26 0.68
C LEU A 69 -10.76 5.07 1.18
N THR A 70 -11.29 6.05 1.92
CA THR A 70 -12.68 6.03 2.41
C THR A 70 -13.69 5.97 1.26
N LYS A 71 -13.50 6.77 0.20
CA LYS A 71 -14.33 6.71 -1.02
C LYS A 71 -14.18 5.37 -1.75
N ALA A 72 -12.97 4.81 -1.77
CA ALA A 72 -12.74 3.51 -2.38
C ALA A 72 -13.48 2.39 -1.64
N ILE A 73 -13.49 2.42 -0.29
CA ILE A 73 -14.25 1.49 0.55
C ILE A 73 -15.76 1.63 0.32
N GLU A 74 -16.26 2.85 0.13
CA GLU A 74 -17.67 3.08 -0.16
C GLU A 74 -18.09 2.64 -1.58
N SER A 75 -17.14 2.50 -2.50
CA SER A 75 -17.42 2.28 -3.94
C SER A 75 -17.08 0.89 -4.43
N PHE A 76 -15.85 0.42 -4.25
CA PHE A 76 -15.33 -0.79 -4.89
C PHE A 76 -14.36 -1.62 -4.04
N LEU A 77 -14.14 -1.25 -2.78
CA LEU A 77 -13.38 -2.06 -1.83
C LEU A 77 -14.29 -2.71 -0.80
N LYS A 78 -13.84 -3.82 -0.22
CA LYS A 78 -14.49 -4.43 0.93
C LYS A 78 -14.42 -3.49 2.13
N LYS A 79 -15.47 -3.46 2.94
CA LYS A 79 -15.50 -2.70 4.18
C LYS A 79 -14.64 -3.39 5.24
N PRO A 80 -13.58 -2.76 5.76
CA PRO A 80 -12.72 -3.37 6.75
C PRO A 80 -13.34 -3.40 8.14
N THR A 81 -13.01 -4.43 8.90
CA THR A 81 -13.09 -4.48 10.36
C THR A 81 -11.67 -4.72 10.87
N VAL A 82 -11.10 -3.74 11.55
CA VAL A 82 -9.74 -3.82 12.10
C VAL A 82 -9.81 -4.15 13.58
N LYS A 83 -9.24 -5.29 13.97
CA LYS A 83 -9.12 -5.73 15.35
C LYS A 83 -7.67 -5.61 15.82
N ILE A 84 -7.49 -5.10 17.02
CA ILE A 84 -6.18 -4.85 17.61
C ILE A 84 -6.01 -5.76 18.82
N ALA A 85 -4.94 -6.53 18.82
CA ALA A 85 -4.58 -7.39 19.93
C ALA A 85 -3.74 -6.62 20.96
N ASP A 86 -4.25 -6.54 22.17
CA ASP A 86 -3.53 -5.99 23.32
C ASP A 86 -3.02 -7.12 24.20
N ASN A 87 -1.71 -7.12 24.48
CA ASN A 87 -1.03 -8.04 25.40
C ASN A 87 -1.21 -9.55 25.09
N LEU A 88 -1.42 -9.89 23.80
CA LEU A 88 -1.49 -11.27 23.34
C LEU A 88 -0.17 -11.70 22.71
N SER A 89 0.19 -12.98 22.87
CA SER A 89 1.27 -13.59 22.10
C SER A 89 0.89 -13.71 20.63
N HIS A 90 1.88 -13.87 19.77
CA HIS A 90 1.63 -14.03 18.33
C HIS A 90 0.74 -15.24 18.00
N LEU A 91 0.90 -16.37 18.73
CA LEU A 91 0.03 -17.55 18.57
C LEU A 91 -1.41 -17.28 19.03
N GLN A 92 -1.59 -16.52 20.12
CA GLN A 92 -2.93 -16.12 20.56
C GLN A 92 -3.62 -15.19 19.53
N ILE A 93 -2.85 -14.29 18.89
CA ILE A 93 -3.37 -13.43 17.83
C ILE A 93 -3.79 -14.26 16.62
N VAL A 94 -2.94 -15.23 16.23
CA VAL A 94 -3.28 -16.18 15.15
C VAL A 94 -4.55 -16.96 15.49
N LYS A 95 -4.66 -17.50 16.71
CA LYS A 95 -5.84 -18.22 17.16
C LYS A 95 -7.11 -17.38 17.02
N GLN A 96 -7.12 -16.20 17.65
CA GLN A 96 -8.30 -15.34 17.62
C GLN A 96 -8.63 -14.86 16.19
N GLY A 97 -7.62 -14.53 15.39
CA GLY A 97 -7.82 -14.13 14.02
C GLY A 97 -8.38 -15.24 13.13
N VAL A 98 -7.92 -16.47 13.32
CA VAL A 98 -8.45 -17.65 12.61
C VAL A 98 -9.85 -18.03 13.09
N GLU A 99 -10.11 -17.99 14.39
CA GLU A 99 -11.45 -18.24 14.95
C GLU A 99 -12.47 -17.22 14.42
N ASP A 100 -12.13 -15.95 14.44
CA ASP A 100 -12.98 -14.89 13.89
C ASP A 100 -13.22 -15.03 12.38
N PHE A 101 -12.16 -15.38 11.63
CA PHE A 101 -12.28 -15.66 10.21
C PHE A 101 -13.22 -16.84 9.98
N ASN A 102 -13.07 -17.94 10.71
CA ASN A 102 -13.92 -19.12 10.57
C ASN A 102 -15.37 -18.84 10.92
N ASN A 103 -15.62 -18.09 11.99
CA ASN A 103 -16.96 -17.73 12.42
C ASN A 103 -17.67 -16.80 11.43
N THR A 104 -16.91 -15.90 10.75
CA THR A 104 -17.51 -14.90 9.87
C THR A 104 -17.50 -15.32 8.41
N TYR A 105 -16.42 -15.96 7.94
CA TYR A 105 -16.16 -16.25 6.53
C TYR A 105 -15.86 -17.72 6.23
N GLY A 106 -15.78 -18.59 7.22
CA GLY A 106 -15.34 -20.00 7.06
C GLY A 106 -16.13 -20.81 6.04
N THR A 107 -17.41 -20.47 5.84
CA THR A 107 -18.31 -21.09 4.85
C THR A 107 -18.63 -20.20 3.66
N LEU A 108 -18.02 -19.02 3.56
CA LEU A 108 -18.30 -18.08 2.50
C LEU A 108 -17.74 -18.57 1.16
N ILE A 109 -18.63 -18.73 0.21
CA ILE A 109 -18.32 -18.97 -1.20
C ILE A 109 -18.83 -17.76 -1.98
N TYR A 110 -17.95 -17.18 -2.77
CA TYR A 110 -18.29 -16.03 -3.60
C TYR A 110 -19.02 -16.46 -4.89
N GLU A 111 -19.65 -15.51 -5.58
CA GLU A 111 -20.41 -15.77 -6.82
C GLU A 111 -19.57 -16.43 -7.93
N ASN A 112 -18.28 -16.17 -7.97
CA ASN A 112 -17.33 -16.80 -8.88
C ASN A 112 -16.85 -18.19 -8.41
N GLU A 113 -17.53 -18.79 -7.44
CA GLU A 113 -17.23 -20.09 -6.82
C GLU A 113 -15.88 -20.14 -6.06
N THR A 114 -15.23 -19.00 -5.80
CA THR A 114 -14.03 -18.97 -4.96
C THR A 114 -14.40 -18.95 -3.47
N ILE A 115 -13.60 -19.61 -2.65
CA ILE A 115 -13.77 -19.64 -1.19
C ILE A 115 -13.03 -18.49 -0.53
N ALA A 116 -13.58 -17.95 0.55
CA ALA A 116 -12.89 -16.94 1.36
C ALA A 116 -11.56 -17.46 1.91
N LYS A 117 -10.57 -16.57 2.02
CA LYS A 117 -9.21 -16.90 2.44
C LYS A 117 -8.69 -15.94 3.50
N VAL A 118 -7.82 -16.47 4.36
CA VAL A 118 -7.07 -15.68 5.34
C VAL A 118 -5.57 -15.82 5.10
N ALA A 119 -4.87 -14.68 5.08
CA ALA A 119 -3.41 -14.64 4.99
C ALA A 119 -2.81 -14.31 6.37
N ILE A 120 -1.86 -15.12 6.81
CA ILE A 120 -1.10 -14.94 8.04
C ILE A 120 0.34 -14.60 7.64
N TYR A 121 0.77 -13.40 7.96
CA TYR A 121 2.11 -12.93 7.63
C TYR A 121 3.08 -13.21 8.75
N CYS A 122 4.03 -14.09 8.49
CA CYS A 122 5.08 -14.48 9.42
C CYS A 122 6.33 -13.61 9.23
N SER A 123 7.07 -13.36 10.29
CA SER A 123 8.28 -12.52 10.25
C SER A 123 9.45 -13.20 9.55
N ASN A 124 9.56 -14.52 9.69
CA ASN A 124 10.61 -15.37 9.12
C ASN A 124 10.05 -16.77 8.82
N ILE A 125 10.88 -17.59 8.16
CA ILE A 125 10.51 -18.94 7.72
C ILE A 125 10.39 -19.89 8.92
N GLU A 126 11.27 -19.77 9.89
CA GLU A 126 11.30 -20.58 11.10
C GLU A 126 9.99 -20.42 11.89
N MET A 127 9.54 -19.20 12.09
CA MET A 127 8.24 -18.94 12.72
C MET A 127 7.08 -19.59 11.97
N LEU A 128 7.11 -19.54 10.63
CA LEU A 128 6.10 -20.17 9.81
C LEU A 128 6.12 -21.69 9.98
N GLU A 129 7.30 -22.31 9.86
CA GLU A 129 7.46 -23.76 9.79
C GLU A 129 7.42 -24.44 11.16
N ASP A 130 8.04 -23.84 12.19
CA ASP A 130 8.22 -24.46 13.49
C ASP A 130 7.15 -24.07 14.51
N GLU A 131 6.49 -22.92 14.31
CA GLU A 131 5.53 -22.43 15.29
C GLU A 131 4.10 -22.37 14.70
N ILE A 132 3.85 -21.55 13.67
CA ILE A 132 2.50 -21.27 13.21
C ILE A 132 1.88 -22.46 12.49
N TYR A 133 2.59 -23.09 11.55
CA TYR A 133 2.07 -24.21 10.80
C TYR A 133 1.72 -25.42 11.70
N PRO A 134 2.61 -25.87 12.61
CA PRO A 134 2.25 -26.91 13.57
C PRO A 134 1.10 -26.51 14.49
N TYR A 135 1.05 -25.26 14.93
CA TYR A 135 -0.01 -24.76 15.79
C TYR A 135 -1.39 -24.82 15.13
N LEU A 136 -1.48 -24.44 13.84
CA LEU A 136 -2.73 -24.55 13.07
C LEU A 136 -3.22 -25.99 12.99
N GLN A 137 -2.31 -26.96 12.83
CA GLN A 137 -2.64 -28.37 12.72
C GLN A 137 -2.99 -29.01 14.06
N SER A 138 -2.14 -28.81 15.08
CA SER A 138 -2.26 -29.51 16.36
C SER A 138 -3.33 -28.89 17.26
N GLU A 139 -3.33 -27.58 17.40
CA GLU A 139 -4.21 -26.87 18.33
C GLU A 139 -5.54 -26.47 17.69
N LEU A 140 -5.49 -25.90 16.47
CA LEU A 140 -6.69 -25.44 15.79
C LEU A 140 -7.34 -26.50 14.92
N LYS A 141 -6.74 -27.72 14.80
CA LYS A 141 -7.24 -28.86 14.05
C LYS A 141 -7.60 -28.57 12.60
N ILE A 142 -6.83 -27.66 11.97
CA ILE A 142 -7.03 -27.30 10.57
C ILE A 142 -6.43 -28.37 9.68
N ASN A 143 -7.17 -28.77 8.64
CA ASN A 143 -6.71 -29.76 7.68
C ASN A 143 -5.49 -29.20 6.90
N PRO A 144 -4.38 -29.93 6.82
CA PRO A 144 -3.19 -29.55 6.04
C PRO A 144 -3.50 -29.22 4.58
N ASP A 145 -4.48 -29.88 3.97
CA ASP A 145 -4.90 -29.63 2.60
C ASP A 145 -5.50 -28.22 2.40
N GLU A 146 -6.00 -27.61 3.46
CA GLU A 146 -6.53 -26.24 3.43
C GLU A 146 -5.46 -25.17 3.70
N ILE A 147 -4.24 -25.59 4.08
CA ILE A 147 -3.14 -24.68 4.39
C ILE A 147 -2.18 -24.59 3.19
N LEU A 148 -1.79 -23.38 2.84
CA LEU A 148 -0.72 -23.12 1.88
C LEU A 148 0.40 -22.38 2.60
N LYS A 149 1.63 -22.90 2.46
CA LYS A 149 2.86 -22.22 2.90
C LYS A 149 3.55 -21.61 1.68
N PHE A 150 3.94 -20.34 1.75
CA PHE A 150 4.66 -19.71 0.65
C PHE A 150 5.72 -18.71 1.15
N HIS A 151 6.98 -19.04 0.84
CA HIS A 151 8.17 -18.27 1.18
C HIS A 151 9.30 -18.54 0.18
N GLY A 152 10.36 -17.76 0.21
CA GLY A 152 11.49 -17.89 -0.72
C GLY A 152 12.43 -19.07 -0.44
N GLY A 153 12.17 -19.85 0.60
CA GLY A 153 13.08 -20.90 1.06
C GLY A 153 14.33 -20.37 1.76
N ASN A 154 15.01 -21.26 2.48
CA ASN A 154 16.33 -21.03 3.05
C ASN A 154 17.13 -22.37 3.03
N LYS A 155 18.28 -22.42 3.73
CA LYS A 155 19.10 -23.63 3.77
C LYS A 155 18.41 -24.83 4.43
N THR A 156 17.49 -24.60 5.35
CA THR A 156 16.79 -25.62 6.16
C THR A 156 15.45 -25.99 5.53
N TYR A 157 14.71 -25.00 5.01
CA TYR A 157 13.36 -25.18 4.50
C TYR A 157 13.30 -24.82 3.01
N SER A 158 13.05 -25.82 2.18
CA SER A 158 12.74 -25.65 0.75
C SER A 158 11.23 -25.69 0.53
N LEU A 159 10.73 -24.90 -0.39
CA LEU A 159 9.32 -24.93 -0.77
C LEU A 159 9.15 -25.85 -1.99
N PRO A 160 8.16 -26.78 -1.95
CA PRO A 160 7.81 -27.57 -3.13
C PRO A 160 7.34 -26.67 -4.28
N VAL A 161 7.64 -27.09 -5.52
CA VAL A 161 7.23 -26.36 -6.73
C VAL A 161 5.70 -26.23 -6.83
N GLU A 162 4.97 -27.24 -6.34
CA GLU A 162 3.51 -27.26 -6.30
C GLU A 162 2.93 -26.08 -5.52
N ASN A 163 3.60 -25.65 -4.44
CA ASN A 163 3.13 -24.51 -3.64
C ASN A 163 3.18 -23.20 -4.42
N GLU A 164 4.11 -23.03 -5.35
CA GLU A 164 4.16 -21.86 -6.22
C GLU A 164 2.99 -21.85 -7.22
N LEU A 165 2.65 -23.01 -7.79
CA LEU A 165 1.50 -23.16 -8.68
C LEU A 165 0.19 -22.94 -7.93
N GLU A 166 0.05 -23.53 -6.72
CA GLU A 166 -1.11 -23.33 -5.86
C GLU A 166 -1.26 -21.84 -5.47
N PHE A 167 -0.17 -21.14 -5.14
CA PHE A 167 -0.20 -19.73 -4.80
C PHE A 167 -0.69 -18.86 -5.98
N LYS A 168 -0.28 -19.17 -7.19
CA LYS A 168 -0.73 -18.47 -8.41
C LYS A 168 -2.20 -18.78 -8.74
N SER A 169 -2.70 -19.94 -8.36
CA SER A 169 -4.07 -20.41 -8.62
C SER A 169 -5.06 -20.19 -7.48
N LEU A 170 -4.66 -19.50 -6.41
CA LEU A 170 -5.48 -19.28 -5.21
C LEU A 170 -6.86 -18.69 -5.52
N ASP A 171 -6.95 -17.78 -6.46
CA ASP A 171 -8.19 -17.07 -6.80
C ASP A 171 -9.01 -17.81 -7.88
N THR A 172 -8.96 -19.13 -7.85
CA THR A 172 -9.73 -20.00 -8.74
C THR A 172 -10.68 -20.87 -7.91
N LYS A 173 -11.77 -21.34 -8.55
CA LYS A 173 -12.74 -22.25 -7.93
C LYS A 173 -12.18 -23.63 -7.55
N LEU A 174 -11.04 -24.00 -8.10
CA LEU A 174 -10.39 -25.29 -7.83
C LEU A 174 -9.56 -25.26 -6.54
N SER A 175 -9.19 -24.07 -6.07
CA SER A 175 -8.36 -23.92 -4.88
C SER A 175 -9.15 -24.24 -3.60
N LYS A 176 -8.69 -25.24 -2.84
CA LYS A 176 -9.20 -25.59 -1.51
C LYS A 176 -8.46 -24.87 -0.39
N LYS A 177 -7.42 -24.08 -0.70
CA LYS A 177 -6.59 -23.40 0.27
C LYS A 177 -7.33 -22.21 0.90
N LYS A 178 -7.51 -22.26 2.22
CA LYS A 178 -8.17 -21.22 3.03
C LYS A 178 -7.17 -20.42 3.84
N TYR A 179 -6.13 -21.08 4.38
CA TYR A 179 -5.16 -20.52 5.31
C TYR A 179 -3.83 -20.38 4.59
N ILE A 180 -3.39 -19.15 4.35
CA ILE A 180 -2.21 -18.85 3.55
C ILE A 180 -1.13 -18.28 4.45
N LEU A 181 -0.05 -19.02 4.67
CA LEU A 181 1.09 -18.59 5.49
C LEU A 181 2.15 -17.98 4.58
N LEU A 182 2.55 -16.73 4.87
CA LEU A 182 3.42 -15.94 4.00
C LEU A 182 4.63 -15.40 4.76
N VAL A 183 5.83 -15.48 4.14
CA VAL A 183 7.05 -14.81 4.59
C VAL A 183 7.65 -13.98 3.46
N GLY A 184 7.72 -12.66 3.64
CA GLY A 184 8.38 -11.76 2.70
C GLY A 184 7.72 -11.62 1.32
N ILE A 185 6.69 -12.39 1.04
CA ILE A 185 5.99 -12.50 -0.26
C ILE A 185 4.55 -11.98 -0.11
N GLY A 186 3.90 -11.67 -1.22
CA GLY A 186 2.53 -11.19 -1.24
C GLY A 186 2.37 -9.72 -0.81
N LYS A 187 3.46 -8.96 -0.78
CA LYS A 187 3.43 -7.51 -0.47
C LYS A 187 3.11 -6.67 -1.70
N GLU A 188 3.65 -7.03 -2.85
CA GLU A 188 3.44 -6.35 -4.12
C GLU A 188 3.16 -7.37 -5.23
N GLY A 189 2.43 -6.96 -6.27
CA GLY A 189 2.16 -7.81 -7.44
C GLY A 189 1.22 -9.01 -7.23
N TRP A 190 0.79 -9.30 -6.00
CA TRP A 190 -0.14 -10.39 -5.71
C TRP A 190 -1.59 -9.89 -5.72
N ASP A 191 -2.41 -10.51 -6.57
CA ASP A 191 -3.85 -10.23 -6.66
C ASP A 191 -4.66 -11.49 -6.32
N CYS A 192 -5.26 -11.51 -5.15
CA CYS A 192 -6.18 -12.55 -4.70
C CYS A 192 -7.43 -11.87 -4.13
N LYS A 193 -8.48 -11.77 -4.95
CA LYS A 193 -9.72 -11.06 -4.57
C LYS A 193 -10.50 -11.82 -3.50
N SER A 194 -10.41 -13.15 -3.50
CA SER A 194 -11.03 -13.98 -2.47
C SER A 194 -10.31 -13.94 -1.12
N LEU A 195 -9.17 -13.22 -1.02
CA LEU A 195 -8.58 -12.89 0.26
C LEU A 195 -9.53 -11.99 1.05
N THR A 196 -9.96 -12.47 2.21
CA THR A 196 -11.02 -11.82 3.01
C THR A 196 -10.49 -11.39 4.37
N SER A 197 -9.43 -12.03 4.85
CA SER A 197 -8.80 -11.68 6.11
C SER A 197 -7.28 -11.63 6.02
N VAL A 198 -6.69 -10.75 6.83
CA VAL A 198 -5.24 -10.63 7.01
C VAL A 198 -4.92 -10.61 8.50
N ILE A 199 -3.94 -11.40 8.92
CA ILE A 199 -3.43 -11.46 10.28
C ILE A 199 -1.95 -11.08 10.29
N LEU A 200 -1.60 -10.02 11.02
CA LEU A 200 -0.24 -9.55 11.26
C LEU A 200 0.11 -9.74 12.74
N PRO A 201 0.52 -10.96 13.14
CA PRO A 201 0.63 -11.30 14.57
C PRO A 201 1.90 -10.74 15.22
N GLN A 202 2.91 -10.41 14.44
CA GLN A 202 4.17 -9.85 14.93
C GLN A 202 4.48 -8.50 14.29
N LYS A 203 5.35 -7.74 14.95
CA LYS A 203 5.89 -6.52 14.39
C LYS A 203 6.56 -6.82 13.05
N SER A 204 6.18 -6.09 12.03
CA SER A 204 6.82 -6.21 10.73
C SER A 204 8.31 -5.87 10.84
N PRO A 205 9.22 -6.75 10.40
CA PRO A 205 10.66 -6.50 10.48
C PRO A 205 11.12 -5.36 9.56
N SER A 206 10.28 -4.96 8.63
CA SER A 206 10.60 -3.94 7.66
C SER A 206 10.42 -2.54 8.23
N ALA A 207 11.48 -1.76 8.18
CA ALA A 207 11.46 -0.31 8.39
C ALA A 207 10.67 0.44 7.30
N SER A 208 10.18 -0.24 6.26
CA SER A 208 9.40 0.40 5.21
C SER A 208 8.01 0.74 5.73
N LYS A 209 7.74 2.02 5.84
CA LYS A 209 6.46 2.56 6.31
C LYS A 209 5.25 2.04 5.50
N ASN A 210 5.45 1.73 4.24
CA ASN A 210 4.38 1.32 3.31
C ASN A 210 3.96 -0.15 3.45
N THR A 211 4.80 -1.00 4.03
CA THR A 211 4.56 -2.46 4.05
C THR A 211 3.28 -2.84 4.81
N ILE A 212 2.97 -2.16 5.92
CA ILE A 212 1.82 -2.53 6.75
C ILE A 212 0.52 -2.16 6.07
N ILE A 213 0.39 -0.94 5.54
CA ILE A 213 -0.83 -0.54 4.83
C ILE A 213 -1.03 -1.35 3.55
N GLN A 214 0.03 -1.59 2.78
CA GLN A 214 -0.03 -2.41 1.57
C GLN A 214 -0.44 -3.86 1.88
N THR A 215 0.07 -4.43 2.97
CA THR A 215 -0.26 -5.80 3.39
C THR A 215 -1.67 -5.89 3.96
N ALA A 216 -2.04 -4.97 4.86
CA ALA A 216 -3.35 -4.96 5.50
C ALA A 216 -4.49 -4.72 4.49
N CYS A 217 -4.29 -3.81 3.53
CA CYS A 217 -5.32 -3.48 2.55
C CYS A 217 -5.50 -4.51 1.44
N ARG A 218 -4.70 -5.58 1.37
CA ARG A 218 -4.86 -6.61 0.33
C ARG A 218 -6.17 -7.36 0.39
N CYS A 219 -6.72 -7.57 1.58
CA CYS A 219 -8.01 -8.22 1.74
C CYS A 219 -9.21 -7.32 1.36
N LEU A 220 -8.98 -6.06 1.01
CA LEU A 220 -10.06 -5.12 0.70
C LEU A 220 -10.56 -5.18 -0.75
N ARG A 221 -9.92 -5.94 -1.61
CA ARG A 221 -10.35 -6.07 -3.02
C ARG A 221 -11.66 -6.85 -3.12
N GLN A 222 -12.67 -6.30 -3.77
CA GLN A 222 -13.94 -7.00 -3.99
C GLN A 222 -13.81 -8.14 -4.99
N VAL A 223 -14.50 -9.24 -4.73
CA VAL A 223 -14.67 -10.35 -5.67
C VAL A 223 -15.73 -9.97 -6.70
N THR A 224 -16.90 -9.54 -6.22
CA THR A 224 -18.02 -9.14 -7.09
C THR A 224 -18.22 -7.64 -7.01
N LYS A 225 -18.12 -6.98 -8.16
CA LYS A 225 -18.31 -5.53 -8.24
C LYS A 225 -19.75 -5.14 -7.86
N GLY A 226 -19.88 -4.15 -7.00
CA GLY A 226 -21.16 -3.60 -6.58
C GLY A 226 -21.82 -4.32 -5.41
N ASN A 227 -21.26 -5.42 -4.92
CA ASN A 227 -21.72 -6.09 -3.71
C ASN A 227 -21.08 -5.48 -2.47
N ILE A 228 -21.84 -5.47 -1.37
CA ILE A 228 -21.30 -5.05 -0.07
C ILE A 228 -20.56 -6.25 0.52
N GLU A 229 -19.25 -6.26 0.33
CA GLU A 229 -18.36 -7.26 0.93
C GLU A 229 -17.62 -6.65 2.14
N THR A 230 -17.27 -7.49 3.10
CA THR A 230 -16.51 -7.11 4.29
C THR A 230 -15.17 -7.84 4.34
N ALA A 231 -14.22 -7.29 5.08
CA ALA A 231 -12.90 -7.88 5.31
C ALA A 231 -12.48 -7.72 6.77
N LEU A 232 -11.65 -8.64 7.25
CA LEU A 232 -11.17 -8.67 8.63
C LEU A 232 -9.66 -8.50 8.66
N ILE A 233 -9.17 -7.57 9.48
CA ILE A 233 -7.76 -7.30 9.66
C ILE A 233 -7.42 -7.45 11.14
N TRP A 234 -6.54 -8.39 11.47
CA TRP A 234 -6.01 -8.59 12.81
C TRP A 234 -4.57 -8.09 12.93
N LEU A 235 -4.32 -7.19 13.86
CA LEU A 235 -3.01 -6.56 14.07
C LEU A 235 -2.57 -6.72 15.51
N ASN A 236 -1.28 -6.94 15.72
CA ASN A 236 -0.69 -6.67 17.02
C ASN A 236 -0.67 -5.15 17.28
N ARG A 237 -0.47 -4.77 18.55
CA ARG A 237 -0.52 -3.36 18.97
C ARG A 237 0.49 -2.46 18.25
N GLU A 238 1.67 -2.98 17.93
CA GLU A 238 2.71 -2.19 17.25
C GLU A 238 2.36 -1.92 15.79
N ASN A 239 1.90 -2.94 15.06
CA ASN A 239 1.43 -2.80 13.69
C ASN A 239 0.21 -1.88 13.61
N ALA A 240 -0.70 -1.97 14.59
CA ALA A 240 -1.87 -1.08 14.65
C ALA A 240 -1.47 0.39 14.83
N LYS A 241 -0.50 0.68 15.71
CA LYS A 241 0.02 2.05 15.86
C LYS A 241 0.65 2.58 14.58
N ILE A 242 1.41 1.74 13.87
CA ILE A 242 2.04 2.13 12.61
C ILE A 242 0.97 2.37 11.54
N LEU A 243 0.00 1.45 11.41
CA LEU A 243 -1.11 1.60 10.45
C LEU A 243 -1.92 2.86 10.73
N ASN A 244 -2.30 3.10 11.99
CA ASN A 244 -3.08 4.28 12.35
C ASN A 244 -2.35 5.57 12.00
N LYS A 245 -1.05 5.66 12.33
CA LYS A 245 -0.21 6.81 11.98
C LYS A 245 -0.10 7.02 10.47
N GLN A 246 -0.05 5.94 9.69
CA GLN A 246 -0.05 6.02 8.23
C GLN A 246 -1.40 6.50 7.70
N LEU A 247 -2.49 5.95 8.20
CA LEU A 247 -3.85 6.36 7.82
C LEU A 247 -4.11 7.85 8.12
N GLU A 248 -3.72 8.31 9.31
CA GLU A 248 -3.86 9.72 9.69
C GLU A 248 -3.05 10.64 8.79
N LYS A 249 -1.78 10.28 8.55
CA LYS A 249 -0.87 11.11 7.76
C LYS A 249 -1.22 11.10 6.26
N GLU A 250 -1.58 9.94 5.72
CA GLU A 250 -1.60 9.69 4.28
C GLU A 250 -3.01 9.70 3.71
N GLN A 251 -3.99 9.34 4.53
CA GLN A 251 -5.38 9.16 4.11
C GLN A 251 -6.37 10.07 4.85
N ASN A 252 -5.88 10.89 5.80
CA ASN A 252 -6.72 11.69 6.68
C ASN A 252 -7.86 10.89 7.33
N THR A 253 -7.58 9.67 7.73
CA THR A 253 -8.52 8.76 8.38
C THR A 253 -7.81 7.96 9.48
N SER A 254 -8.56 7.30 10.34
CA SER A 254 -8.06 6.48 11.44
C SER A 254 -8.60 5.05 11.37
N ILE A 255 -8.01 4.13 12.14
CA ILE A 255 -8.57 2.77 12.30
C ILE A 255 -9.99 2.83 12.87
N GLU A 256 -10.23 3.76 13.80
CA GLU A 256 -11.56 3.94 14.39
C GLU A 256 -12.59 4.38 13.34
N GLU A 257 -12.25 5.32 12.49
CA GLU A 257 -13.11 5.77 11.39
C GLU A 257 -13.36 4.65 10.37
N LEU A 258 -12.34 3.86 10.03
CA LEU A 258 -12.50 2.69 9.16
C LEU A 258 -13.49 1.68 9.75
N ASN A 259 -13.40 1.40 11.05
CA ASN A 259 -14.34 0.52 11.76
C ASN A 259 -15.76 1.11 11.83
N ASN A 260 -15.89 2.43 11.85
CA ASN A 260 -17.18 3.12 11.91
C ASN A 260 -17.87 3.23 10.54
N ILE A 261 -17.18 3.01 9.42
CA ILE A 261 -17.80 2.93 8.09
C ILE A 261 -18.88 1.83 8.05
N ASN A 262 -18.78 0.81 8.89
CA ASN A 262 -19.76 -0.27 9.01
C ASN A 262 -21.00 0.08 9.86
N LYS A 263 -20.94 1.16 10.64
CA LYS A 263 -22.08 1.60 11.42
C LYS A 263 -22.99 2.47 10.54
N ASN A 264 -24.31 2.26 10.63
CA ASN A 264 -25.28 3.12 9.94
C ASN A 264 -24.97 4.58 10.30
N LYS A 265 -24.50 5.34 9.30
CA LYS A 265 -24.32 6.78 9.46
C LYS A 265 -25.72 7.37 9.52
N GLU A 266 -26.13 7.93 10.65
CA GLU A 266 -27.17 8.93 10.66
C GLU A 266 -26.63 10.11 9.84
N VAL A 267 -27.21 10.32 8.66
CA VAL A 267 -26.82 11.43 7.80
C VAL A 267 -27.57 12.65 8.27
N ASP A 268 -26.95 13.44 9.12
CA ASP A 268 -27.40 14.79 9.37
C ASP A 268 -27.14 15.65 8.13
N LEU A 269 -28.20 16.10 7.49
CA LEU A 269 -28.14 17.06 6.40
C LEU A 269 -27.71 18.44 6.98
N VAL A 270 -26.39 18.64 7.03
CA VAL A 270 -25.85 19.96 7.37
C VAL A 270 -25.97 20.86 6.14
N HIS A 271 -26.92 21.76 6.15
CA HIS A 271 -26.99 22.83 5.16
C HIS A 271 -25.80 23.78 5.35
N ARG A 272 -24.80 23.65 4.49
CA ARG A 272 -23.72 24.63 4.42
C ARG A 272 -24.20 25.85 3.65
N PHE A 273 -24.40 26.95 4.35
CA PHE A 273 -24.55 28.24 3.70
C PHE A 273 -23.16 28.67 3.17
N SER A 274 -23.10 28.97 1.88
CA SER A 274 -21.88 29.53 1.30
C SER A 274 -21.62 30.89 1.96
N ARG A 275 -20.48 31.00 2.64
CA ARG A 275 -20.01 32.29 3.16
C ARG A 275 -19.12 33.02 2.16
N MET A 276 -19.08 32.58 0.90
CA MET A 276 -18.25 33.20 -0.13
C MET A 276 -18.60 34.68 -0.37
N GLU A 277 -19.86 35.08 -0.16
CA GLU A 277 -20.28 36.47 -0.27
C GLU A 277 -19.68 37.38 0.83
N TYR A 278 -19.25 36.80 1.96
CA TYR A 278 -18.65 37.53 3.08
C TYR A 278 -17.11 37.43 3.08
N LEU A 279 -16.53 36.65 2.19
CA LEU A 279 -15.08 36.48 2.05
C LEU A 279 -14.54 37.58 1.13
N GLN A 280 -14.01 38.63 1.72
CA GLN A 280 -13.14 39.55 1.01
C GLN A 280 -11.79 38.84 0.80
N LEU A 281 -11.67 38.08 -0.28
CA LEU A 281 -10.40 37.49 -0.67
C LEU A 281 -9.48 38.62 -1.17
N PRO A 282 -8.27 38.76 -0.62
CA PRO A 282 -7.28 39.64 -1.23
C PRO A 282 -7.07 39.17 -2.68
N LYS A 283 -6.86 40.10 -3.60
CA LYS A 283 -6.47 39.76 -4.96
C LYS A 283 -5.18 38.95 -4.89
N ILE A 284 -5.32 37.65 -5.14
CA ILE A 284 -4.18 36.74 -5.23
C ILE A 284 -3.84 36.64 -6.71
N ASP A 285 -2.72 37.23 -7.10
CA ASP A 285 -2.18 37.05 -8.43
C ASP A 285 -1.52 35.67 -8.49
N PHE A 286 -2.14 34.74 -9.20
CA PHE A 286 -1.57 33.42 -9.44
C PHE A 286 -0.51 33.50 -10.51
N TYR A 287 0.74 33.37 -10.12
CA TYR A 287 1.85 33.19 -11.08
C TYR A 287 1.99 31.71 -11.38
N GLN A 288 1.68 31.32 -12.60
CA GLN A 288 1.96 29.98 -13.11
C GLN A 288 3.42 29.91 -13.51
N LEU A 289 4.26 29.27 -12.69
CA LEU A 289 5.64 28.99 -13.03
C LEU A 289 5.66 27.96 -14.18
N LYS A 290 5.83 28.44 -15.41
CA LYS A 290 6.16 27.58 -16.55
C LYS A 290 7.65 27.27 -16.49
N VAL A 291 8.01 26.13 -15.92
CA VAL A 291 9.38 25.63 -15.99
C VAL A 291 9.59 25.08 -17.40
N LYS A 292 10.31 25.82 -18.23
CA LYS A 292 10.86 25.30 -19.49
C LYS A 292 12.13 24.54 -19.15
N TYR A 293 12.08 23.23 -19.28
CA TYR A 293 13.30 22.43 -19.27
C TYR A 293 14.02 22.67 -20.58
N GLN A 294 15.16 23.36 -20.56
CA GLN A 294 16.13 23.35 -21.64
C GLN A 294 17.12 22.22 -21.31
N THR A 295 17.25 21.28 -22.21
CA THR A 295 18.36 20.31 -22.20
C THR A 295 19.62 21.14 -22.43
N ILE A 296 20.42 21.32 -21.39
CA ILE A 296 21.77 21.88 -21.54
C ILE A 296 22.64 20.71 -21.97
N GLU A 297 23.04 20.65 -23.23
CA GLU A 297 24.18 19.85 -23.64
C GLU A 297 25.39 20.44 -22.91
N GLU A 298 26.12 19.58 -22.20
CA GLU A 298 27.33 19.95 -21.48
C GLU A 298 28.42 20.38 -22.52
N GLU A 299 28.45 21.66 -22.85
CA GLU A 299 29.69 22.31 -23.18
C GLU A 299 30.19 22.94 -21.90
N GLU A 300 31.37 22.51 -21.47
CA GLU A 300 32.12 23.08 -20.35
C GLU A 300 32.50 24.54 -20.67
N ASP A 301 31.60 25.47 -20.40
CA ASP A 301 31.89 26.90 -20.54
C ASP A 301 31.55 27.64 -19.25
N ALA A 302 32.52 28.42 -18.76
CA ALA A 302 32.44 29.25 -17.57
C ALA A 302 31.21 30.20 -17.55
N ASN A 303 30.58 30.46 -18.69
CA ASN A 303 29.36 31.25 -18.85
C ASN A 303 28.09 30.57 -18.28
N THR A 304 28.06 29.24 -18.13
CA THR A 304 26.89 28.51 -17.65
C THR A 304 26.67 28.72 -16.15
N LYS A 305 27.75 28.81 -15.37
CA LYS A 305 27.69 29.12 -13.92
C LYS A 305 27.14 30.51 -13.64
N VAL A 306 27.52 31.50 -14.49
CA VAL A 306 27.04 32.89 -14.34
C VAL A 306 25.55 33.02 -14.63
N LYS A 307 25.03 32.29 -15.63
CA LYS A 307 23.59 32.27 -15.95
C LYS A 307 22.76 31.56 -14.88
N LEU A 308 23.27 30.45 -14.30
CA LEU A 308 22.59 29.74 -13.23
C LEU A 308 22.46 30.59 -11.96
N ASN A 309 23.52 31.28 -11.59
CA ASN A 309 23.52 32.21 -10.45
C ASN A 309 22.57 33.41 -10.66
N GLN A 310 22.46 33.94 -11.87
CA GLN A 310 21.49 35.00 -12.19
C GLN A 310 20.02 34.51 -12.09
N ILE A 311 19.74 33.26 -12.46
CA ILE A 311 18.41 32.66 -12.30
C ILE A 311 18.09 32.44 -10.82
N LEU A 312 19.04 31.96 -10.03
CA LEU A 312 18.89 31.74 -8.58
C LEU A 312 18.73 33.07 -7.82
N ASP A 313 19.45 34.12 -8.19
CA ASP A 313 19.31 35.46 -7.61
C ASP A 313 17.97 36.13 -7.96
N ASN A 314 17.42 35.82 -9.13
CA ASN A 314 16.07 36.26 -9.49
C ASN A 314 14.97 35.49 -8.74
N LEU A 315 15.19 34.20 -8.43
CA LEU A 315 14.27 33.42 -7.61
C LEU A 315 14.30 33.81 -6.12
N LYS A 316 15.41 34.32 -5.61
CA LYS A 316 15.53 34.85 -4.23
C LYS A 316 14.85 36.20 -4.02
N LYS A 317 14.45 36.91 -5.07
CA LYS A 317 13.75 38.21 -5.02
C LYS A 317 12.23 38.11 -4.98
N TYR A 318 11.69 36.94 -5.06
CA TYR A 318 10.28 36.62 -4.92
C TYR A 318 10.06 35.62 -3.75
#